data_39a0f41e92241fbd9f0b26f1250731a8
#
_entry.id   39a0f41e92241fbd9f0b26f1250731a8
#
_cell.length_a   1.000
_cell.length_b   1.000
_cell.length_c   1.000
_cell.angle_alpha   90.00
_cell.angle_beta   90.00
_cell.angle_gamma   90.00
#
_symmetry.space_group_name_H-M   'P 1'
#
loop_
_entity.id
_entity.type
_entity.pdbx_description
1 polymer ?
#
loop_
_entity_poly.entity_id
_entity_poly.type
_entity_poly.pdbx_seq_one_letter_code
_entity_poly.pdbx_strand_id
1 'polypeptide(L)'
;EALSADLTPCLDRPIDQLSPVERAVLLVAAYELKNHVDIPYRVVINEAVELAKTFGGSDGYKYVNGVLDKLSVKLREAETQAAG
;
A
#
# COMPACT_ATOMS: atom_id res chain seq x y z
N GLU A 1 -2.41 8.35 -13.74
CA GLU A 1 -2.47 9.07 -12.47
C GLU A 1 -1.21 8.91 -11.65
N ALA A 2 -0.97 9.92 -10.80
CA ALA A 2 0.24 9.94 -10.00
C ALA A 2 0.33 8.76 -9.03
N LEU A 3 -0.79 8.36 -8.41
CA LEU A 3 -0.78 7.24 -7.46
C LEU A 3 -0.49 5.91 -8.15
N SER A 4 -1.05 5.70 -9.33
CA SER A 4 -0.75 4.49 -10.10
C SER A 4 0.70 4.46 -10.51
N ALA A 5 1.28 5.60 -10.88
CA ALA A 5 2.69 5.68 -11.24
C ALA A 5 3.59 5.35 -10.05
N ASP A 6 3.21 5.77 -8.84
CA ASP A 6 3.97 5.46 -7.65
C ASP A 6 3.90 3.97 -7.30
N LEU A 7 2.73 3.36 -7.50
CA LEU A 7 2.52 1.95 -7.17
C LEU A 7 3.18 1.00 -8.17
N THR A 8 3.18 1.35 -9.45
CA THR A 8 3.60 0.42 -10.50
C THR A 8 4.97 -0.23 -10.24
N PRO A 9 6.01 0.52 -9.83
CA PRO A 9 7.30 -0.10 -9.56
C PRO A 9 7.30 -1.07 -8.39
N CYS A 10 6.29 -1.00 -7.53
CA CYS A 10 6.19 -1.87 -6.36
C CYS A 10 5.39 -3.14 -6.63
N LEU A 11 4.73 -3.22 -7.80
CA LEU A 11 3.91 -4.36 -8.16
C LEU A 11 4.72 -5.36 -8.96
N ASP A 12 4.37 -6.64 -8.85
CA ASP A 12 4.99 -7.68 -9.66
C ASP A 12 4.19 -7.98 -10.93
N ARG A 13 3.09 -7.23 -11.14
CA ARG A 13 2.20 -7.41 -12.28
C ARG A 13 1.51 -6.08 -12.57
N PRO A 14 0.90 -5.91 -13.76
CA PRO A 14 0.16 -4.69 -14.07
C PRO A 14 -0.98 -4.45 -13.08
N ILE A 15 -1.25 -3.18 -12.79
CA ILE A 15 -2.27 -2.82 -11.80
C ILE A 15 -3.67 -3.30 -12.21
N ASP A 16 -3.93 -3.37 -13.51
CA ASP A 16 -5.24 -3.81 -14.00
C ASP A 16 -5.44 -5.32 -13.88
N GLN A 17 -4.40 -6.06 -13.50
CA GLN A 17 -4.51 -7.49 -13.23
C GLN A 17 -4.73 -7.80 -11.75
N LEU A 18 -4.76 -6.79 -10.90
CA LEU A 18 -5.10 -6.97 -9.50
C LEU A 18 -6.60 -7.13 -9.35
N SER A 19 -7.01 -7.84 -8.29
CA SER A 19 -8.44 -7.90 -7.97
C SER A 19 -8.95 -6.49 -7.67
N PRO A 20 -10.25 -6.22 -7.86
CA PRO A 20 -10.79 -4.89 -7.54
C PRO A 20 -10.53 -4.46 -6.09
N VAL A 21 -10.59 -5.41 -5.15
CA VAL A 21 -10.34 -5.09 -3.74
C VAL A 21 -8.88 -4.74 -3.51
N GLU A 22 -7.97 -5.54 -4.04
CA GLU A 22 -6.54 -5.25 -3.90
C GLU A 22 -6.18 -3.91 -4.49
N ARG A 23 -6.70 -3.63 -5.68
CA ARG A 23 -6.43 -2.36 -6.35
C ARG A 23 -6.98 -1.18 -5.54
N ALA A 24 -8.22 -1.29 -5.07
CA ALA A 24 -8.83 -0.22 -4.29
C ALA A 24 -8.07 0.05 -2.99
N VAL A 25 -7.73 -1.01 -2.26
CA VAL A 25 -7.01 -0.88 -0.99
C VAL A 25 -5.64 -0.26 -1.21
N LEU A 26 -4.92 -0.70 -2.24
CA LEU A 26 -3.60 -0.17 -2.54
C LEU A 26 -3.65 1.30 -2.94
N LEU A 27 -4.65 1.70 -3.73
CA LEU A 27 -4.78 3.10 -4.13
C LEU A 27 -5.11 4.00 -2.95
N VAL A 28 -6.02 3.57 -2.08
CA VAL A 28 -6.37 4.35 -0.89
C VAL A 28 -5.15 4.48 0.02
N ALA A 29 -4.43 3.39 0.26
CA ALA A 29 -3.26 3.41 1.13
C ALA A 29 -2.15 4.29 0.52
N ALA A 30 -1.95 4.20 -0.79
CA ALA A 30 -0.96 5.04 -1.47
C ALA A 30 -1.31 6.52 -1.32
N TYR A 31 -2.58 6.86 -1.44
CA TYR A 31 -3.04 8.24 -1.25
C TYR A 31 -2.71 8.72 0.17
N GLU A 32 -3.02 7.89 1.17
CA GLU A 32 -2.76 8.27 2.56
C GLU A 32 -1.26 8.39 2.83
N LEU A 33 -0.46 7.47 2.32
CA LEU A 33 0.99 7.54 2.50
C LEU A 33 1.56 8.82 1.89
N LYS A 34 1.02 9.24 0.75
CA LYS A 34 1.54 10.40 0.04
C LYS A 34 1.04 11.71 0.63
N ASN A 35 -0.22 11.77 1.05
CA ASN A 35 -0.88 13.04 1.37
C ASN A 35 -1.21 13.24 2.86
N HIS A 36 -1.17 12.18 3.66
CA HIS A 36 -1.51 12.26 5.09
C HIS A 36 -0.31 11.85 5.93
N VAL A 37 0.75 12.69 5.88
CA VAL A 37 2.00 12.39 6.57
C VAL A 37 1.87 12.40 8.09
N ASP A 38 0.80 12.97 8.61
CA ASP A 38 0.48 12.95 10.04
C ASP A 38 0.05 11.56 10.51
N ILE A 39 -0.35 10.67 9.59
CA ILE A 39 -0.69 9.29 9.93
C ILE A 39 0.57 8.45 9.78
N PRO A 40 1.04 7.77 10.85
CA PRO A 40 2.24 6.92 10.73
C PRO A 40 2.07 5.86 9.65
N TYR A 41 3.14 5.59 8.91
CA TYR A 41 3.04 4.66 7.78
C TYR A 41 2.59 3.26 8.22
N ARG A 42 2.99 2.84 9.43
CA ARG A 42 2.59 1.52 9.92
C ARG A 42 1.09 1.43 10.17
N VAL A 43 0.48 2.54 10.58
CA VAL A 43 -0.97 2.59 10.77
C VAL A 43 -1.67 2.46 9.43
N VAL A 44 -1.18 3.15 8.39
CA VAL A 44 -1.75 3.05 7.06
C VAL A 44 -1.69 1.61 6.55
N ILE A 45 -0.53 0.96 6.69
CA ILE A 45 -0.35 -0.42 6.24
C ILE A 45 -1.27 -1.36 7.01
N ASN A 46 -1.33 -1.21 8.33
CA ASN A 46 -2.17 -2.06 9.18
C ASN A 46 -3.64 -1.99 8.77
N GLU A 47 -4.15 -0.78 8.55
CA GLU A 47 -5.53 -0.60 8.13
C GLU A 47 -5.79 -1.21 6.77
N ALA A 48 -4.86 -1.02 5.84
CA ALA A 48 -4.99 -1.59 4.50
C ALA A 48 -5.00 -3.12 4.55
N VAL A 49 -4.12 -3.71 5.36
CA VAL A 49 -4.06 -5.16 5.52
C VAL A 49 -5.36 -5.70 6.12
N GLU A 50 -5.92 -5.00 7.12
CA GLU A 50 -7.18 -5.42 7.72
C GLU A 50 -8.34 -5.36 6.72
N LEU A 51 -8.37 -4.32 5.88
CA LEU A 51 -9.38 -4.23 4.83
C LEU A 51 -9.23 -5.35 3.83
N ALA A 52 -8.00 -5.67 3.44
CA ALA A 52 -7.74 -6.75 2.51
C ALA A 52 -8.16 -8.11 3.09
N LYS A 53 -7.93 -8.33 4.37
CA LYS A 53 -8.37 -9.56 5.04
C LYS A 53 -9.89 -9.68 5.03
N THR A 54 -10.58 -8.57 5.28
CA THR A 54 -12.03 -8.57 5.36
C THR A 54 -12.69 -8.80 4.00
N PHE A 55 -12.16 -8.19 2.95
CA PHE A 55 -12.84 -8.17 1.65
C PHE A 55 -12.09 -8.85 0.53
N GLY A 56 -10.81 -9.17 0.71
CA GLY A 56 -9.92 -9.55 -0.39
C GLY A 56 -9.62 -11.03 -0.55
N GLY A 57 -10.29 -11.91 0.18
CA GLY A 57 -10.00 -13.33 0.09
C GLY A 57 -8.83 -13.74 0.99
N SER A 58 -8.39 -15.00 0.87
CA SER A 58 -7.54 -15.61 1.88
C SER A 58 -6.11 -15.05 1.93
N ASP A 59 -5.50 -14.74 0.78
CA ASP A 59 -4.08 -14.38 0.76
C ASP A 59 -3.79 -12.99 0.19
N GLY A 60 -4.83 -12.26 -0.23
CA GLY A 60 -4.62 -10.94 -0.81
C GLY A 60 -3.92 -9.96 0.11
N TYR A 61 -4.16 -10.10 1.41
CA TYR A 61 -3.54 -9.18 2.38
C TYR A 61 -2.02 -9.30 2.43
N LYS A 62 -1.47 -10.48 2.16
CA LYS A 62 -0.02 -10.67 2.15
C LYS A 62 0.61 -9.89 1.01
N TYR A 63 -0.02 -9.91 -0.14
CA TYR A 63 0.44 -9.15 -1.29
C TYR A 63 0.36 -7.65 -1.03
N VAL A 64 -0.76 -7.20 -0.46
CA VAL A 64 -0.96 -5.79 -0.11
C VAL A 64 0.12 -5.34 0.87
N ASN A 65 0.38 -6.14 1.90
CA ASN A 65 1.40 -5.79 2.88
C ASN A 65 2.78 -5.64 2.23
N GLY A 66 3.16 -6.59 1.38
CA GLY A 66 4.46 -6.53 0.71
C GLY A 66 4.60 -5.33 -0.21
N VAL A 67 3.56 -5.01 -0.97
CA VAL A 67 3.57 -3.85 -1.86
C VAL A 67 3.69 -2.56 -1.05
N LEU A 68 2.92 -2.45 0.03
CA LEU A 68 2.92 -1.22 0.83
C LEU A 68 4.22 -1.04 1.61
N ASP A 69 4.89 -2.14 1.99
CA ASP A 69 6.22 -2.03 2.58
C ASP A 69 7.18 -1.36 1.62
N LYS A 70 7.18 -1.77 0.35
CA LYS A 70 8.04 -1.18 -0.67
C LYS A 70 7.67 0.28 -0.93
N LEU A 71 6.38 0.56 -1.02
CA LEU A 71 5.91 1.92 -1.30
C LEU A 71 6.24 2.86 -0.14
N SER A 72 6.17 2.39 1.10
CA SER A 72 6.50 3.20 2.27
C SER A 72 7.95 3.62 2.28
N VAL A 73 8.86 2.75 1.88
CA VAL A 73 10.27 3.13 1.77
C VAL A 73 10.43 4.28 0.77
N LYS A 74 9.66 4.26 -0.30
CA LYS A 74 9.74 5.29 -1.34
C LYS A 74 9.09 6.60 -0.89
N LEU A 75 7.90 6.54 -0.30
CA LEU A 75 7.10 7.73 0.00
C LEU A 75 7.34 8.28 1.42
N ARG A 76 7.82 7.44 2.32
CA ARG A 76 8.06 7.80 3.73
C ARG A 76 9.47 7.41 4.12
N GLU A 77 10.44 7.75 3.28
CA GLU A 77 11.82 7.30 3.45
C GLU A 77 12.38 7.68 4.82
N ALA A 78 12.22 8.93 5.23
CA ALA A 78 12.75 9.39 6.52
C ALA A 78 12.09 8.64 7.68
N GLU A 79 10.78 8.42 7.59
CA GLU A 79 10.03 7.75 8.65
C GLU A 79 10.42 6.27 8.75
N THR A 80 10.55 5.59 7.61
CA THR A 80 10.89 4.17 7.61
C THR A 80 12.32 3.95 8.08
N GLN A 81 13.25 4.85 7.74
CA GLN A 81 14.63 4.77 8.21
C GLN A 81 14.71 4.99 9.72
N ALA A 82 13.93 5.92 10.24
CA ALA A 82 13.93 6.18 11.68
C ALA A 82 13.35 4.99 12.46
N ALA A 83 12.37 4.28 11.87
CA ALA A 83 11.74 3.13 12.52
C ALA A 83 12.62 1.87 12.42
N GLY A 84 13.44 1.81 11.40
CA GLY A 84 14.31 0.68 11.19
C GLY A 84 15.48 0.67 12.10
#